data_4947ade5c5fc0180b1802a82061cf885
#
_entry.id   4947ade5c5fc0180b1802a82061cf885
#
_cell.length_a   1.000
_cell.length_b   1.000
_cell.length_c   1.000
_cell.angle_alpha   90.00
_cell.angle_beta   90.00
_cell.angle_gamma   90.00
#
_symmetry.space_group_name_H-M   'P 1'
#
loop_
_entity.id
_entity.type
_entity.pdbx_description
1 polymer ?
#
loop_
_entity_poly.entity_id
_entity_poly.type
_entity_poly.pdbx_seq_one_letter_code
_entity_poly.pdbx_strand_id
1 'polypeptide(L)'
;NFFNYETTPGVVKHFYGYTFSLGGIVSIKGGDFETVSGFPNLWAWGYEDNLLQKRALSAGFQIDRSQFYPIMDKNIFQMKDGLYRVVNRKEFDRVVNDTTEGIQSIADLQYDIDEATGFIKINTFSTGTTPDISANSVHDLRNGLLPFTIQPKPVVTRRRGTMAMVHF
;
A
#
# COMPACT_ATOMS: atom_id res chain seq x y z
N ASN A 1 -13.38 -22.61 -7.72
CA ASN A 1 -14.18 -21.53 -7.12
C ASN A 1 -14.07 -20.31 -7.99
N PHE A 2 -15.23 -19.77 -8.42
CA PHE A 2 -15.25 -18.53 -9.20
C PHE A 2 -15.57 -17.38 -8.26
N PHE A 3 -14.72 -16.37 -8.24
CA PHE A 3 -15.00 -15.13 -7.53
C PHE A 3 -16.03 -14.30 -8.31
N ASN A 4 -16.96 -13.71 -7.61
CA ASN A 4 -17.81 -12.68 -8.19
C ASN A 4 -17.12 -11.33 -8.05
N TYR A 5 -16.40 -10.92 -9.11
CA TYR A 5 -15.66 -9.66 -9.14
C TYR A 5 -16.54 -8.41 -9.28
N GLU A 6 -17.82 -8.57 -9.61
CA GLU A 6 -18.72 -7.43 -9.73
C GLU A 6 -18.88 -6.74 -8.37
N THR A 7 -18.67 -5.41 -8.35
CA THR A 7 -18.83 -4.59 -7.16
C THR A 7 -19.59 -3.31 -7.48
N THR A 8 -20.04 -2.60 -6.46
CA THR A 8 -20.77 -1.34 -6.56
C THR A 8 -19.90 -0.17 -6.05
N PRO A 9 -20.22 1.09 -6.43
CA PRO A 9 -19.52 2.24 -5.89
C PRO A 9 -19.50 2.25 -4.35
N GLY A 10 -18.36 2.59 -3.77
CA GLY A 10 -18.13 2.60 -2.32
C GLY A 10 -17.88 1.24 -1.69
N VAL A 11 -17.79 0.16 -2.50
CA VAL A 11 -17.51 -1.20 -2.01
C VAL A 11 -16.27 -1.78 -2.68
N VAL A 12 -15.28 -2.16 -1.87
CA VAL A 12 -14.09 -2.89 -2.32
C VAL A 12 -14.24 -4.35 -1.93
N LYS A 13 -14.26 -5.26 -2.91
CA LYS A 13 -14.23 -6.70 -2.64
C LYS A 13 -12.81 -7.19 -2.50
N HIS A 14 -12.53 -7.90 -1.41
CA HIS A 14 -11.22 -8.45 -1.12
C HIS A 14 -11.32 -9.96 -0.99
N PHE A 15 -10.70 -10.70 -1.91
CA PHE A 15 -10.87 -12.15 -2.05
C PHE A 15 -9.70 -12.95 -1.50
N TYR A 16 -8.50 -12.39 -1.48
CA TYR A 16 -7.31 -13.10 -1.03
C TYR A 16 -6.24 -12.11 -0.55
N GLY A 17 -5.57 -12.42 0.55
CA GLY A 17 -4.49 -11.59 1.08
C GLY A 17 -4.44 -11.56 2.61
N TYR A 18 -3.93 -10.47 3.15
CA TYR A 18 -3.97 -10.16 4.57
C TYR A 18 -5.18 -9.27 4.89
N THR A 19 -5.79 -9.44 6.07
CA THR A 19 -6.97 -8.64 6.47
C THR A 19 -6.64 -7.17 6.77
N PHE A 20 -5.37 -6.86 6.98
CA PHE A 20 -4.89 -5.49 7.30
C PHE A 20 -4.41 -4.69 6.09
N SER A 21 -4.56 -5.25 4.88
CA SER A 21 -4.14 -4.60 3.63
C SER A 21 -5.07 -5.02 2.48
N LEU A 22 -5.08 -4.27 1.38
CA LEU A 22 -5.80 -4.59 0.14
C LEU A 22 -4.84 -5.11 -0.93
N GLY A 23 -4.05 -6.12 -0.55
CA GLY A 23 -3.18 -6.86 -1.46
C GLY A 23 -3.77 -8.19 -1.91
N GLY A 24 -3.09 -8.86 -2.82
CA GLY A 24 -3.49 -10.14 -3.35
C GLY A 24 -4.57 -10.03 -4.43
N ILE A 25 -5.82 -10.39 -4.14
CA ILE A 25 -6.93 -10.34 -5.11
C ILE A 25 -8.02 -9.40 -4.62
N VAL A 26 -8.18 -8.27 -5.29
CA VAL A 26 -9.18 -7.25 -4.97
C VAL A 26 -9.97 -6.83 -6.21
N SER A 27 -11.20 -6.35 -5.99
CA SER A 27 -12.01 -5.69 -7.01
C SER A 27 -12.53 -4.37 -6.47
N ILE A 28 -12.35 -3.31 -7.24
CA ILE A 28 -12.78 -1.94 -6.93
C ILE A 28 -13.28 -1.28 -8.22
N LYS A 29 -14.26 -0.40 -8.13
CA LYS A 29 -14.68 0.42 -9.29
C LYS A 29 -13.59 1.42 -9.66
N GLY A 30 -13.41 1.67 -10.98
CA GLY A 30 -12.41 2.62 -11.47
C GLY A 30 -12.54 4.02 -10.84
N GLY A 31 -13.76 4.57 -10.77
CA GLY A 31 -14.00 5.87 -10.15
C GLY A 31 -13.71 5.89 -8.64
N ASP A 32 -13.93 4.78 -7.92
CA ASP A 32 -13.55 4.65 -6.51
C ASP A 32 -12.04 4.60 -6.35
N PHE A 33 -11.35 3.88 -7.25
CA PHE A 33 -9.89 3.82 -7.26
C PHE A 33 -9.25 5.20 -7.51
N GLU A 34 -9.82 5.98 -8.42
CA GLU A 34 -9.42 7.38 -8.64
C GLU A 34 -9.68 8.25 -7.42
N THR A 35 -10.87 8.10 -6.79
CA THR A 35 -11.25 8.86 -5.60
C THR A 35 -10.26 8.69 -4.45
N VAL A 36 -9.72 7.47 -4.29
CA VAL A 36 -8.72 7.18 -3.25
C VAL A 36 -7.27 7.38 -3.73
N SER A 37 -7.05 8.00 -4.88
CA SER A 37 -5.73 8.23 -5.50
C SER A 37 -4.97 6.94 -5.82
N GLY A 38 -5.63 5.79 -5.87
CA GLY A 38 -5.03 4.49 -6.17
C GLY A 38 -3.93 4.07 -5.20
N PHE A 39 -2.94 3.35 -5.72
CA PHE A 39 -1.72 3.02 -4.98
C PHE A 39 -0.77 4.22 -4.88
N PRO A 40 0.10 4.27 -3.86
CA PRO A 40 1.19 5.24 -3.83
C PRO A 40 2.23 4.90 -4.90
N ASN A 41 2.96 5.91 -5.38
CA ASN A 41 4.09 5.72 -6.30
C ASN A 41 5.34 5.27 -5.51
N LEU A 42 5.30 4.06 -4.99
CA LEU A 42 6.37 3.46 -4.20
C LEU A 42 7.33 2.66 -5.09
N TRP A 43 8.60 3.01 -5.10
CA TRP A 43 9.65 2.38 -5.90
C TRP A 43 10.42 1.28 -5.14
N ALA A 44 9.76 0.64 -4.18
CA ALA A 44 10.29 -0.46 -3.39
C ALA A 44 9.15 -1.34 -2.89
N TRP A 45 9.45 -2.44 -2.20
CA TRP A 45 8.43 -3.32 -1.65
C TRP A 45 7.95 -2.85 -0.28
N GLY A 46 6.64 -2.88 -0.10
CA GLY A 46 5.94 -2.84 1.20
C GLY A 46 5.15 -1.56 1.46
N TYR A 47 4.00 -1.72 2.11
CA TYR A 47 3.07 -0.69 2.55
C TYR A 47 2.07 -0.15 1.50
N GLU A 48 2.28 -0.38 0.21
CA GLU A 48 1.37 0.06 -0.87
C GLU A 48 -0.07 -0.42 -0.64
N ASP A 49 -0.24 -1.70 -0.33
CA ASP A 49 -1.52 -2.35 -0.06
C ASP A 49 -2.17 -1.85 1.23
N ASN A 50 -1.37 -1.59 2.25
CA ASN A 50 -1.84 -1.01 3.51
C ASN A 50 -2.37 0.41 3.30
N LEU A 51 -1.66 1.21 2.48
CA LEU A 51 -2.08 2.57 2.19
C LEU A 51 -3.36 2.60 1.37
N LEU A 52 -3.51 1.72 0.38
CA LEU A 52 -4.77 1.59 -0.36
C LEU A 52 -5.95 1.28 0.57
N GLN A 53 -5.78 0.33 1.51
CA GLN A 53 -6.83 0.04 2.51
C GLN A 53 -7.13 1.25 3.39
N LYS A 54 -6.10 1.93 3.88
CA LYS A 54 -6.26 3.13 4.72
C LYS A 54 -7.04 4.22 3.98
N ARG A 55 -6.72 4.48 2.71
CA ARG A 55 -7.40 5.45 1.85
C ARG A 55 -8.86 5.08 1.63
N ALA A 56 -9.15 3.82 1.30
CA ALA A 56 -10.50 3.32 1.08
C ALA A 56 -11.37 3.49 2.35
N LEU A 57 -10.85 3.08 3.51
CA LEU A 57 -11.56 3.25 4.78
C LEU A 57 -11.76 4.72 5.15
N SER A 58 -10.77 5.59 4.90
CA SER A 58 -10.89 7.04 5.15
C SER A 58 -11.90 7.71 4.23
N ALA A 59 -12.10 7.19 3.02
CA ALA A 59 -13.15 7.62 2.09
C ALA A 59 -14.55 7.06 2.45
N GLY A 60 -14.66 6.26 3.52
CA GLY A 60 -15.92 5.65 3.96
C GLY A 60 -16.31 4.41 3.16
N PHE A 61 -15.40 3.83 2.39
CA PHE A 61 -15.70 2.62 1.61
C PHE A 61 -15.82 1.39 2.52
N GLN A 62 -16.70 0.49 2.11
CA GLN A 62 -16.86 -0.82 2.75
C GLN A 62 -15.91 -1.83 2.12
N ILE A 63 -15.28 -2.67 2.95
CA ILE A 63 -14.45 -3.77 2.46
C ILE A 63 -15.24 -5.07 2.64
N ASP A 64 -15.73 -5.61 1.52
CA ASP A 64 -16.45 -6.88 1.47
C ASP A 64 -15.46 -8.06 1.40
N ARG A 65 -15.45 -8.88 2.44
CA ARG A 65 -14.68 -10.12 2.56
C ARG A 65 -15.57 -11.36 2.66
N SER A 66 -16.77 -11.32 2.13
CA SER A 66 -17.71 -12.44 2.15
C SER A 66 -17.18 -13.70 1.45
N GLN A 67 -16.26 -13.53 0.47
CA GLN A 67 -15.58 -14.60 -0.27
C GLN A 67 -14.06 -14.58 -0.05
N PHE A 68 -13.62 -14.27 1.16
CA PHE A 68 -12.19 -14.06 1.44
C PHE A 68 -11.47 -15.35 1.81
N TYR A 69 -10.26 -15.51 1.26
CA TYR A 69 -9.30 -16.55 1.58
C TYR A 69 -8.01 -15.91 2.14
N PRO A 70 -7.54 -16.31 3.31
CA PRO A 70 -6.30 -15.79 3.87
C PRO A 70 -5.07 -16.26 3.07
N ILE A 71 -3.96 -15.59 3.27
CA ILE A 71 -2.66 -16.00 2.69
C ILE A 71 -2.40 -17.48 3.00
N MET A 72 -1.88 -18.19 2.00
CA MET A 72 -1.60 -19.63 2.02
C MET A 72 -2.85 -20.55 2.11
N ASP A 73 -4.04 -20.03 1.90
CA ASP A 73 -5.22 -20.88 1.81
C ASP A 73 -5.09 -21.91 0.66
N LYS A 74 -5.42 -23.17 0.95
CA LYS A 74 -5.28 -24.28 -0.01
C LYS A 74 -6.17 -24.17 -1.26
N ASN A 75 -7.20 -23.34 -1.22
CA ASN A 75 -8.10 -23.12 -2.36
C ASN A 75 -7.52 -22.11 -3.37
N ILE A 76 -6.45 -21.42 -3.02
CA ILE A 76 -5.77 -20.47 -3.89
C ILE A 76 -4.43 -21.05 -4.33
N PHE A 77 -4.24 -21.16 -5.65
CA PHE A 77 -2.96 -21.63 -6.18
C PHE A 77 -1.86 -20.61 -5.88
N GLN A 78 -0.83 -21.07 -5.15
CA GLN A 78 0.32 -20.26 -4.79
C GLN A 78 1.42 -20.46 -5.83
N MET A 79 1.77 -19.41 -6.55
CA MET A 79 2.98 -19.42 -7.37
C MET A 79 4.21 -19.34 -6.47
N LYS A 80 5.30 -20.00 -6.88
CA LYS A 80 6.59 -19.84 -6.19
C LYS A 80 7.06 -18.41 -6.37
N ASP A 81 7.30 -17.74 -5.26
CA ASP A 81 7.85 -16.39 -5.22
C ASP A 81 9.19 -16.40 -4.49
N GLY A 82 10.08 -15.47 -4.86
CA GLY A 82 11.38 -15.32 -4.22
C GLY A 82 11.24 -14.87 -2.76
N LEU A 83 12.20 -15.24 -1.94
CA LEU A 83 12.24 -14.86 -0.51
C LEU A 83 12.78 -13.45 -0.28
N TYR A 84 13.32 -12.81 -1.30
CA TYR A 84 13.98 -11.52 -1.18
C TYR A 84 13.13 -10.40 -1.75
N ARG A 85 13.11 -9.28 -1.04
CA ARG A 85 12.43 -8.05 -1.45
C ARG A 85 13.41 -6.90 -1.46
N VAL A 86 13.35 -6.07 -2.50
CA VAL A 86 14.04 -4.79 -2.50
C VAL A 86 13.23 -3.81 -1.68
N VAL A 87 13.82 -3.31 -0.60
CA VAL A 87 13.19 -2.37 0.32
C VAL A 87 14.01 -1.08 0.37
N ASN A 88 13.33 0.04 0.59
CA ASN A 88 13.94 1.35 0.70
C ASN A 88 13.32 2.12 1.86
N ARG A 89 14.09 2.36 2.91
CA ARG A 89 13.61 3.05 4.11
C ARG A 89 13.14 4.47 3.82
N LYS A 90 13.83 5.20 2.95
CA LYS A 90 13.46 6.58 2.60
C LYS A 90 12.12 6.61 1.87
N GLU A 91 11.91 5.69 0.92
CA GLU A 91 10.64 5.54 0.20
C GLU A 91 9.50 5.18 1.15
N PHE A 92 9.73 4.23 2.04
CA PHE A 92 8.75 3.85 3.06
C PHE A 92 8.35 5.05 3.93
N ASP A 93 9.32 5.79 4.48
CA ASP A 93 9.05 6.95 5.33
C ASP A 93 8.33 8.07 4.56
N ARG A 94 8.65 8.27 3.27
CA ARG A 94 8.00 9.23 2.39
C ARG A 94 6.52 8.88 2.23
N VAL A 95 6.20 7.66 1.84
CA VAL A 95 4.85 7.19 1.54
C VAL A 95 3.97 7.12 2.80
N VAL A 96 4.54 6.75 3.96
CA VAL A 96 3.81 6.74 5.24
C VAL A 96 3.43 8.13 5.71
N ASN A 97 4.26 9.15 5.42
CA ASN A 97 4.04 10.54 5.84
C ASN A 97 3.24 11.35 4.81
N ASP A 98 3.48 11.12 3.52
CA ASP A 98 2.73 11.73 2.43
C ASP A 98 1.78 10.71 1.80
N THR A 99 0.50 10.82 2.17
CA THR A 99 -0.55 9.92 1.68
C THR A 99 -1.32 10.48 0.49
N THR A 100 -0.91 11.61 -0.07
CA THR A 100 -1.60 12.29 -1.19
C THR A 100 -1.13 11.82 -2.55
N GLU A 101 0.12 11.37 -2.65
CA GLU A 101 0.71 10.85 -3.88
C GLU A 101 0.01 9.58 -4.37
N GLY A 102 -0.20 9.47 -5.67
CA GLY A 102 -0.85 8.32 -6.27
C GLY A 102 -1.11 8.53 -7.76
N ILE A 103 -2.23 8.03 -8.26
CA ILE A 103 -2.56 8.07 -9.70
C ILE A 103 -2.56 9.50 -10.29
N GLN A 104 -2.96 10.51 -9.51
CA GLN A 104 -3.00 11.90 -9.96
C GLN A 104 -1.60 12.54 -10.12
N SER A 105 -0.57 11.96 -9.55
CA SER A 105 0.82 12.44 -9.70
C SER A 105 1.56 11.78 -10.87
N ILE A 106 0.88 10.90 -11.62
CA ILE A 106 1.45 10.33 -12.84
C ILE A 106 1.32 11.34 -13.98
N ALA A 107 2.45 11.69 -14.59
CA ALA A 107 2.54 12.58 -15.72
C ALA A 107 3.32 11.95 -16.88
N ASP A 108 3.24 12.58 -18.06
CA ASP A 108 3.99 12.18 -19.27
C ASP A 108 3.80 10.71 -19.65
N LEU A 109 2.62 10.15 -19.37
CA LEU A 109 2.29 8.76 -19.66
C LEU A 109 2.19 8.54 -21.18
N GLN A 110 3.03 7.64 -21.69
CA GLN A 110 2.96 7.14 -23.07
C GLN A 110 2.75 5.65 -23.06
N TYR A 111 1.78 5.18 -23.85
CA TYR A 111 1.44 3.78 -23.95
C TYR A 111 0.91 3.43 -25.33
N ASP A 112 1.01 2.15 -25.68
CA ASP A 112 0.39 1.56 -26.86
C ASP A 112 -0.68 0.55 -26.42
N ILE A 113 -1.78 0.47 -27.17
CA ILE A 113 -2.83 -0.52 -26.97
C ILE A 113 -2.76 -1.53 -28.11
N ASP A 114 -2.58 -2.80 -27.77
CA ASP A 114 -2.78 -3.90 -28.70
C ASP A 114 -4.27 -4.30 -28.70
N GLU A 115 -5.01 -3.80 -29.66
CA GLU A 115 -6.46 -4.05 -29.75
C GLU A 115 -6.80 -5.53 -29.97
N ALA A 116 -5.89 -6.33 -30.53
CA ALA A 116 -6.12 -7.74 -30.79
C ALA A 116 -6.06 -8.59 -29.50
N THR A 117 -5.20 -8.21 -28.57
CA THR A 117 -4.99 -8.95 -27.30
C THR A 117 -5.55 -8.22 -26.08
N GLY A 118 -5.86 -6.94 -26.19
CA GLY A 118 -6.26 -6.08 -25.08
C GLY A 118 -5.12 -5.69 -24.15
N PHE A 119 -3.87 -5.97 -24.49
CA PHE A 119 -2.72 -5.57 -23.71
C PHE A 119 -2.40 -4.08 -23.89
N ILE A 120 -2.04 -3.44 -22.78
CA ILE A 120 -1.54 -2.06 -22.74
C ILE A 120 -0.06 -2.11 -22.41
N LYS A 121 0.77 -1.64 -23.34
CA LYS A 121 2.21 -1.49 -23.14
C LYS A 121 2.53 -0.08 -22.71
N ILE A 122 2.97 0.09 -21.46
CA ILE A 122 3.44 1.38 -20.97
C ILE A 122 4.90 1.56 -21.41
N ASN A 123 5.17 2.64 -22.14
CA ASN A 123 6.49 2.98 -22.67
C ASN A 123 7.25 3.90 -21.74
N THR A 124 6.61 4.96 -21.23
CA THR A 124 7.22 5.94 -20.32
C THR A 124 6.16 6.61 -19.46
N PHE A 125 6.55 7.07 -18.29
CA PHE A 125 5.76 7.93 -17.40
C PHE A 125 6.70 8.61 -16.39
N SER A 126 6.19 9.66 -15.73
CA SER A 126 6.84 10.34 -14.62
C SER A 126 5.92 10.35 -13.40
N THR A 127 6.47 10.22 -12.20
CA THR A 127 5.73 10.38 -10.94
C THR A 127 6.08 11.68 -10.21
N GLY A 128 6.92 12.52 -10.82
CA GLY A 128 7.40 13.75 -10.20
C GLY A 128 8.45 13.55 -9.09
N THR A 129 8.69 12.31 -8.68
CA THR A 129 9.70 11.95 -7.68
C THR A 129 10.70 10.95 -8.24
N THR A 130 11.97 11.12 -7.90
CA THR A 130 13.03 10.15 -8.24
C THR A 130 13.48 9.45 -6.97
N PRO A 131 13.35 8.13 -6.88
CA PRO A 131 13.76 7.39 -5.70
C PRO A 131 15.29 7.42 -5.54
N ASP A 132 15.75 7.50 -4.30
CA ASP A 132 17.17 7.30 -3.99
C ASP A 132 17.47 5.80 -3.99
N ILE A 133 17.87 5.28 -5.13
CA ILE A 133 18.20 3.85 -5.29
C ILE A 133 19.41 3.41 -4.46
N SER A 134 20.27 4.36 -4.03
CA SER A 134 21.40 4.05 -3.15
C SER A 134 20.96 3.63 -1.75
N ALA A 135 19.73 3.99 -1.35
CA ALA A 135 19.12 3.58 -0.10
C ALA A 135 18.40 2.23 -0.18
N ASN A 136 18.43 1.55 -1.33
CA ASN A 136 17.88 0.21 -1.49
C ASN A 136 18.69 -0.80 -0.67
N SER A 137 17.96 -1.72 -0.05
CA SER A 137 18.53 -2.90 0.62
C SER A 137 17.69 -4.13 0.32
N VAL A 138 18.25 -5.31 0.56
CA VAL A 138 17.55 -6.57 0.36
C VAL A 138 17.05 -7.08 1.70
N HIS A 139 15.75 -7.29 1.80
CA HIS A 139 15.10 -7.92 2.95
C HIS A 139 14.79 -9.38 2.65
N ASP A 140 15.14 -10.27 3.57
CA ASP A 140 14.81 -11.68 3.52
C ASP A 140 13.53 -11.93 4.32
N LEU A 141 12.47 -12.41 3.65
CA LEU A 141 11.16 -12.67 4.27
C LEU A 141 11.20 -13.71 5.38
N ARG A 142 12.26 -14.52 5.49
CA ARG A 142 12.47 -15.43 6.63
C ARG A 142 12.70 -14.69 7.94
N ASN A 143 13.15 -13.42 7.85
CA ASN A 143 13.32 -12.53 9.00
C ASN A 143 12.04 -11.81 9.40
N GLY A 144 10.90 -12.15 8.80
CA GLY A 144 9.59 -11.57 9.03
C GLY A 144 9.09 -10.70 7.87
N LEU A 145 7.80 -10.34 7.91
CA LEU A 145 7.14 -9.58 6.85
C LEU A 145 7.31 -8.06 6.99
N LEU A 146 7.87 -7.58 8.09
CA LEU A 146 7.98 -6.16 8.39
C LEU A 146 9.46 -5.73 8.34
N PRO A 147 9.95 -5.26 7.16
CA PRO A 147 11.33 -4.82 7.01
C PRO A 147 11.63 -3.55 7.82
N PHE A 148 10.57 -2.76 8.11
CA PHE A 148 10.67 -1.54 8.89
C PHE A 148 9.60 -1.51 9.98
N THR A 149 10.01 -1.29 11.22
CA THR A 149 9.09 -0.97 12.30
C THR A 149 8.81 0.53 12.31
N ILE A 150 7.52 0.90 12.32
CA ILE A 150 7.12 2.28 12.61
C ILE A 150 7.43 2.49 14.08
N GLN A 151 8.52 3.19 14.38
CA GLN A 151 8.85 3.54 15.78
C GLN A 151 7.76 4.51 16.28
N PRO A 152 7.08 4.21 17.39
CA PRO A 152 6.19 5.19 18.00
C PRO A 152 7.01 6.44 18.34
N LYS A 153 6.51 7.62 17.95
CA LYS A 153 7.16 8.88 18.33
C LYS A 153 7.37 8.88 19.83
N PRO A 154 8.58 9.21 20.35
CA PRO A 154 8.79 9.26 21.78
C PRO A 154 7.80 10.24 22.40
N VAL A 155 7.01 9.74 23.33
CA VAL A 155 6.10 10.59 24.12
C VAL A 155 6.98 11.51 24.96
N VAL A 156 7.07 12.78 24.58
CA VAL A 156 7.76 13.80 25.38
C VAL A 156 6.89 14.04 26.61
N THR A 157 7.15 13.28 27.67
CA THR A 157 6.59 13.54 28.97
C THR A 157 7.23 14.85 29.48
N ARG A 158 6.49 15.96 29.34
CA ARG A 158 6.86 17.19 30.06
C ARG A 158 6.83 16.86 31.57
N ARG A 159 8.00 16.71 32.18
CA ARG A 159 8.12 16.70 33.66
C ARG A 159 7.53 18.01 34.13
N ARG A 160 6.38 17.96 34.81
CA ARG A 160 5.90 19.09 35.61
C ARG A 160 7.01 19.37 36.66
N GLY A 161 7.68 20.50 36.52
CA GLY A 161 8.60 20.99 37.53
C GLY A 161 7.81 21.19 38.81
N THR A 162 8.19 20.47 39.84
CA THR A 162 7.72 20.71 41.21
C THR A 162 8.31 22.06 41.62
N MET A 163 7.47 23.10 41.73
CA MET A 163 7.83 24.34 42.37
C MET A 163 8.04 24.03 43.83
N ALA A 164 9.28 24.09 44.30
CA ALA A 164 9.57 24.11 45.73
C ALA A 164 9.07 25.46 46.29
N MET A 165 8.07 25.41 47.17
CA MET A 165 7.71 26.58 47.97
C MET A 165 8.86 26.82 48.99
N VAL A 166 9.51 27.97 48.84
CA VAL A 166 10.38 28.50 49.87
C VAL A 166 9.48 29.19 50.87
N HIS A 167 9.40 28.68 52.10
CA HIS A 167 8.82 29.37 53.23
C HIS A 167 9.88 30.36 53.79
N PHE A 168 9.46 31.63 53.88
CA PHE A 168 10.11 32.66 54.69
C PHE A 168 9.64 32.59 56.13
#